data_7fd496814d669875d7884974a891244f
#
_entry.id   7fd496814d669875d7884974a891244f
#
_cell.length_a   1.000
_cell.length_b   1.000
_cell.length_c   1.000
_cell.angle_alpha   90.00
_cell.angle_beta   90.00
_cell.angle_gamma   90.00
#
_symmetry.space_group_name_H-M   'P 1'
#
loop_
_entity.id
_entity.type
_entity.pdbx_description
1 polymer ?
#
loop_
_entity_poly.entity_id
_entity_poly.type
_entity_poly.pdbx_seq_one_letter_code
_entity_poly.pdbx_strand_id
1 'polypeptide(L)'
;MRATHEHEFEAALGLPEELPKGEQILWQGSPNWISLGVEAFHLRSLGIYFGLMLLLQLSYLSGQEEDWSAKPLLITAFMVMLTLGTLWAWSWMSAKASMYTITNKRVVMRVGVVYSLTFNLPLKQIIGAHELHRKGGTSDLSLTLKKEDRIGWLHLWPHSRPWVLNHPEPTIRCIPDGALCADILKSAWLEVNKDIEVSVAQKVAPNLATAKSKTELNGLLQAS
;
A
#
# COMPACT_ATOMS: atom_id res chain seq x y z
N MET A 1 11.31 2.29 29.55
CA MET A 1 12.58 2.51 28.82
C MET A 1 12.24 3.01 27.43
N ARG A 2 12.50 4.27 27.14
CA ARG A 2 12.33 4.87 25.80
C ARG A 2 13.51 4.42 24.94
N ALA A 3 13.23 3.75 23.83
CA ALA A 3 14.21 3.52 22.76
C ALA A 3 14.38 4.85 22.01
N THR A 4 15.37 5.62 22.37
CA THR A 4 15.54 7.02 21.98
C THR A 4 16.56 7.23 20.85
N HIS A 5 17.16 6.18 20.27
CA HIS A 5 18.32 6.39 19.39
C HIS A 5 18.06 6.39 17.88
N GLU A 6 16.91 5.91 17.39
CA GLU A 6 16.61 5.95 15.95
C GLU A 6 15.70 7.12 15.54
N HIS A 7 15.00 7.74 16.49
CA HIS A 7 14.04 8.82 16.22
C HIS A 7 14.59 10.24 16.42
N GLU A 8 15.80 10.39 16.94
CA GLU A 8 16.39 11.72 17.20
C GLU A 8 16.73 12.52 15.94
N PHE A 9 16.77 11.88 14.77
CA PHE A 9 17.00 12.52 13.47
C PHE A 9 15.75 12.63 12.58
N GLU A 10 14.60 12.14 13.03
CA GLU A 10 13.34 12.25 12.27
C GLU A 10 12.65 13.57 12.63
N ALA A 11 12.59 14.49 11.69
CA ALA A 11 11.93 15.80 11.85
C ALA A 11 10.42 15.68 12.12
N ALA A 12 9.80 14.59 11.63
CA ALA A 12 8.44 14.15 11.97
C ALA A 12 8.38 12.62 11.87
N LEU A 13 7.55 11.99 12.73
CA LEU A 13 7.37 10.53 12.75
C LEU A 13 7.07 9.99 11.34
N GLY A 14 7.92 9.09 10.84
CA GLY A 14 7.71 8.44 9.53
C GLY A 14 8.18 9.24 8.31
N LEU A 15 8.77 10.41 8.49
CA LEU A 15 9.37 11.19 7.42
C LEU A 15 10.91 11.17 7.58
N PRO A 16 11.66 10.90 6.49
CA PRO A 16 13.12 10.84 6.53
C PRO A 16 13.77 12.23 6.71
N GLU A 17 13.08 13.30 6.34
CA GLU A 17 13.58 14.68 6.35
C GLU A 17 12.47 15.66 6.71
N GLU A 18 12.86 16.88 7.11
CA GLU A 18 11.92 17.99 7.30
C GLU A 18 11.10 18.26 6.02
N LEU A 19 9.83 18.61 6.22
CA LEU A 19 8.97 18.94 5.11
C LEU A 19 9.45 20.21 4.40
N PRO A 20 9.55 20.23 3.07
CA PRO A 20 9.85 21.43 2.31
C PRO A 20 8.87 22.56 2.60
N LYS A 21 9.31 23.80 2.45
CA LYS A 21 8.45 24.98 2.65
C LYS A 21 7.15 24.87 1.82
N GLY A 22 6.02 25.03 2.50
CA GLY A 22 4.68 24.91 1.89
C GLY A 22 4.19 23.48 1.67
N GLU A 23 4.85 22.46 2.22
CA GLU A 23 4.32 21.10 2.32
C GLU A 23 3.73 20.88 3.72
N GLN A 24 2.51 20.32 3.78
CA GLN A 24 1.78 20.06 5.02
C GLN A 24 1.28 18.63 5.05
N ILE A 25 1.32 18.02 6.24
CA ILE A 25 0.73 16.71 6.46
C ILE A 25 -0.79 16.87 6.53
N LEU A 26 -1.50 16.16 5.65
CA LEU A 26 -2.96 16.13 5.64
C LEU A 26 -3.49 14.93 6.43
N TRP A 27 -2.79 13.81 6.38
CA TRP A 27 -3.16 12.59 7.07
C TRP A 27 -1.92 11.72 7.34
N GLN A 28 -1.92 11.04 8.47
CA GLN A 28 -0.89 10.07 8.83
C GLN A 28 -1.52 8.89 9.56
N GLY A 29 -1.09 7.68 9.22
CA GLY A 29 -1.59 6.47 9.85
C GLY A 29 -0.70 5.26 9.61
N SER A 30 -0.95 4.20 10.38
CA SER A 30 -0.28 2.91 10.28
C SER A 30 -1.29 1.79 10.08
N PRO A 31 -0.89 0.64 9.49
CA PRO A 31 -1.79 -0.48 9.28
C PRO A 31 -2.23 -1.10 10.60
N ASN A 32 -3.47 -1.59 10.65
CA ASN A 32 -3.93 -2.45 11.72
C ASN A 32 -3.25 -3.82 11.61
N TRP A 33 -2.50 -4.23 12.62
CA TRP A 33 -1.68 -5.44 12.59
C TRP A 33 -2.48 -6.74 12.50
N ILE A 34 -3.69 -6.79 13.10
CA ILE A 34 -4.58 -7.96 13.03
C ILE A 34 -5.08 -8.13 11.59
N SER A 35 -5.59 -7.04 11.01
CA SER A 35 -6.08 -7.06 9.63
C SER A 35 -4.94 -7.37 8.65
N LEU A 36 -3.75 -6.84 8.88
CA LEU A 36 -2.57 -7.13 8.06
C LEU A 36 -2.21 -8.63 8.13
N GLY A 37 -2.27 -9.23 9.31
CA GLY A 37 -2.04 -10.67 9.51
C GLY A 37 -3.04 -11.54 8.73
N VAL A 38 -4.30 -11.17 8.76
CA VAL A 38 -5.36 -11.91 8.07
C VAL A 38 -5.28 -11.73 6.55
N GLU A 39 -5.09 -10.50 6.09
CA GLU A 39 -5.23 -10.12 4.68
C GLU A 39 -3.92 -10.23 3.88
N ALA A 40 -2.76 -9.95 4.49
CA ALA A 40 -1.47 -10.02 3.81
C ALA A 40 -0.75 -11.35 4.05
N PHE A 41 -0.80 -11.87 5.27
CA PHE A 41 -0.14 -13.12 5.66
C PHE A 41 -1.07 -14.34 5.62
N HIS A 42 -2.34 -14.14 5.27
CA HIS A 42 -3.34 -15.20 5.13
C HIS A 42 -3.49 -16.12 6.35
N LEU A 43 -3.27 -15.57 7.57
CA LEU A 43 -3.28 -16.34 8.82
C LEU A 43 -4.57 -17.13 9.02
N ARG A 44 -5.73 -16.57 8.61
CA ARG A 44 -7.02 -17.27 8.69
C ARG A 44 -7.06 -18.52 7.79
N SER A 45 -6.63 -18.41 6.56
CA SER A 45 -6.62 -19.52 5.59
C SER A 45 -5.62 -20.59 6.00
N LEU A 46 -4.43 -20.19 6.44
CA LEU A 46 -3.42 -21.10 6.97
C LEU A 46 -3.87 -21.80 8.23
N GLY A 47 -4.55 -21.09 9.15
CA GLY A 47 -5.12 -21.68 10.35
C GLY A 47 -6.18 -22.76 10.03
N ILE A 48 -7.07 -22.50 9.05
CA ILE A 48 -8.05 -23.50 8.59
C ILE A 48 -7.34 -24.69 7.96
N TYR A 49 -6.34 -24.45 7.08
CA TYR A 49 -5.58 -25.52 6.44
C TYR A 49 -4.87 -26.42 7.47
N PHE A 50 -4.12 -25.83 8.38
CA PHE A 50 -3.41 -26.59 9.41
C PHE A 50 -4.37 -27.27 10.40
N GLY A 51 -5.49 -26.64 10.72
CA GLY A 51 -6.53 -27.26 11.55
C GLY A 51 -7.09 -28.51 10.90
N LEU A 52 -7.43 -28.44 9.60
CA LEU A 52 -7.88 -29.62 8.84
C LEU A 52 -6.81 -30.71 8.76
N MET A 53 -5.55 -30.32 8.54
CA MET A 53 -4.43 -31.28 8.52
C MET A 53 -4.28 -32.01 9.86
N LEU A 54 -4.38 -31.32 10.99
CA LEU A 54 -4.33 -31.92 12.31
C LEU A 54 -5.52 -32.85 12.58
N LEU A 55 -6.73 -32.48 12.10
CA LEU A 55 -7.91 -33.34 12.21
C LEU A 55 -7.75 -34.64 11.40
N LEU A 56 -7.22 -34.55 10.17
CA LEU A 56 -6.94 -35.73 9.36
C LEU A 56 -5.88 -36.62 10.01
N GLN A 57 -4.81 -36.02 10.56
CA GLN A 57 -3.79 -36.78 11.28
C GLN A 57 -4.34 -37.47 12.52
N LEU A 58 -5.20 -36.80 13.29
CA LEU A 58 -5.86 -37.40 14.43
C LEU A 58 -6.78 -38.57 14.03
N SER A 59 -7.56 -38.40 12.95
CA SER A 59 -8.41 -39.47 12.40
C SER A 59 -7.59 -40.68 11.94
N TYR A 60 -6.44 -40.43 11.32
CA TYR A 60 -5.51 -41.52 10.90
C TYR A 60 -4.96 -42.27 12.11
N LEU A 61 -4.47 -41.57 13.11
CA LEU A 61 -3.93 -42.16 14.33
C LEU A 61 -4.98 -42.94 15.15
N SER A 62 -6.25 -42.45 15.19
CA SER A 62 -7.32 -43.16 15.91
C SER A 62 -7.74 -44.47 15.26
N GLY A 63 -7.44 -44.68 13.98
CA GLY A 63 -7.68 -45.96 13.28
C GLY A 63 -6.60 -47.02 13.49
N GLN A 64 -5.50 -46.69 14.17
CA GLN A 64 -4.40 -47.63 14.46
C GLN A 64 -4.58 -48.25 15.85
N GLU A 65 -5.05 -49.48 15.95
CA GLU A 65 -5.42 -50.12 17.22
C GLU A 65 -4.18 -50.59 18.03
N GLU A 66 -3.05 -50.99 17.38
CA GLU A 66 -1.92 -51.59 18.07
C GLU A 66 -0.81 -50.64 18.50
N ASP A 67 -0.62 -49.51 17.81
CA ASP A 67 0.53 -48.60 18.06
C ASP A 67 0.08 -47.13 18.20
N TRP A 68 -0.96 -46.87 18.96
CA TRP A 68 -1.41 -45.48 19.17
C TRP A 68 -0.39 -44.66 19.94
N SER A 69 0.16 -43.62 19.30
CA SER A 69 1.11 -42.68 19.90
C SER A 69 0.66 -41.24 19.63
N ALA A 70 0.53 -40.44 20.67
CA ALA A 70 0.26 -39.01 20.54
C ALA A 70 1.47 -38.18 20.08
N LYS A 71 2.69 -38.73 20.10
CA LYS A 71 3.93 -38.00 19.80
C LYS A 71 3.91 -37.30 18.43
N PRO A 72 3.54 -37.99 17.31
CA PRO A 72 3.50 -37.30 16.00
C PRO A 72 2.53 -36.14 15.96
N LEU A 73 1.37 -36.29 16.58
CA LEU A 73 0.37 -35.23 16.64
C LEU A 73 0.86 -34.01 17.44
N LEU A 74 1.51 -34.25 18.59
CA LEU A 74 2.08 -33.18 19.41
C LEU A 74 3.19 -32.42 18.70
N ILE A 75 4.08 -33.15 17.99
CA ILE A 75 5.15 -32.52 17.22
C ILE A 75 4.57 -31.67 16.10
N THR A 76 3.60 -32.20 15.34
CA THR A 76 2.95 -31.45 14.27
C THR A 76 2.22 -30.21 14.80
N ALA A 77 1.45 -30.36 15.88
CA ALA A 77 0.74 -29.25 16.53
C ALA A 77 1.72 -28.16 17.01
N PHE A 78 2.85 -28.54 17.58
CA PHE A 78 3.90 -27.62 17.99
C PHE A 78 4.49 -26.86 16.78
N MET A 79 4.78 -27.56 15.68
CA MET A 79 5.28 -26.92 14.45
C MET A 79 4.26 -25.96 13.83
N VAL A 80 2.99 -26.33 13.83
CA VAL A 80 1.89 -25.45 13.39
C VAL A 80 1.80 -24.19 14.25
N MET A 81 1.84 -24.36 15.57
CA MET A 81 1.79 -23.23 16.51
C MET A 81 2.99 -22.30 16.32
N LEU A 82 4.20 -22.86 16.14
CA LEU A 82 5.42 -22.10 15.89
C LEU A 82 5.31 -21.30 14.57
N THR A 83 4.83 -21.94 13.50
CA THR A 83 4.65 -21.29 12.19
C THR A 83 3.66 -20.16 12.24
N LEU A 84 2.46 -20.41 12.77
CA LEU A 84 1.41 -19.37 12.90
C LEU A 84 1.84 -18.25 13.83
N GLY A 85 2.48 -18.58 14.95
CA GLY A 85 3.04 -17.62 15.90
C GLY A 85 4.10 -16.72 15.30
N THR A 86 5.01 -17.28 14.49
CA THR A 86 6.05 -16.53 13.78
C THR A 86 5.42 -15.56 12.76
N LEU A 87 4.46 -16.02 11.96
CA LEU A 87 3.76 -15.15 11.00
C LEU A 87 2.97 -14.04 11.70
N TRP A 88 2.38 -14.33 12.84
CA TRP A 88 1.65 -13.36 13.64
C TRP A 88 2.57 -12.28 14.23
N ALA A 89 3.71 -12.71 14.78
CA ALA A 89 4.75 -11.80 15.26
C ALA A 89 5.29 -10.91 14.13
N TRP A 90 5.51 -11.50 12.94
CA TRP A 90 5.96 -10.76 11.76
C TRP A 90 4.92 -9.72 11.31
N SER A 91 3.64 -10.06 11.31
CA SER A 91 2.56 -9.12 11.02
C SER A 91 2.56 -7.93 11.97
N TRP A 92 2.69 -8.19 13.27
CA TRP A 92 2.75 -7.16 14.29
C TRP A 92 3.97 -6.23 14.12
N MET A 93 5.15 -6.81 13.88
CA MET A 93 6.38 -6.04 13.62
C MET A 93 6.25 -5.20 12.36
N SER A 94 5.73 -5.78 11.28
CA SER A 94 5.52 -5.09 10.00
C SER A 94 4.55 -3.92 10.14
N ALA A 95 3.45 -4.09 10.85
CA ALA A 95 2.49 -3.00 11.10
C ALA A 95 3.09 -1.87 11.93
N LYS A 96 3.88 -2.19 12.96
CA LYS A 96 4.55 -1.19 13.79
C LYS A 96 5.67 -0.44 13.07
N ALA A 97 6.36 -1.11 12.16
CA ALA A 97 7.44 -0.51 11.38
C ALA A 97 6.92 0.33 10.19
N SER A 98 5.64 0.22 9.86
CA SER A 98 5.06 0.89 8.69
C SER A 98 4.31 2.16 9.09
N MET A 99 4.57 3.24 8.33
CA MET A 99 3.90 4.52 8.48
C MET A 99 3.55 5.07 7.10
N TYR A 100 2.31 5.53 6.96
CA TYR A 100 1.84 6.19 5.74
C TYR A 100 1.53 7.65 6.04
N THR A 101 1.99 8.53 5.20
CA THR A 101 1.77 9.98 5.32
C THR A 101 1.28 10.54 4.00
N ILE A 102 0.15 11.24 4.02
CA ILE A 102 -0.37 11.96 2.87
C ILE A 102 -0.12 13.45 3.11
N THR A 103 0.57 14.08 2.19
CA THR A 103 0.80 15.52 2.19
C THR A 103 0.03 16.17 1.04
N ASN A 104 0.06 17.50 0.99
CA ASN A 104 -0.51 18.26 -0.14
C ASN A 104 0.30 18.12 -1.44
N LYS A 105 1.46 17.42 -1.46
CA LYS A 105 2.31 17.25 -2.65
C LYS A 105 2.61 15.80 -3.02
N ARG A 106 2.65 14.89 -2.03
CA ARG A 106 3.07 13.49 -2.21
C ARG A 106 2.44 12.57 -1.18
N VAL A 107 2.46 11.28 -1.46
CA VAL A 107 2.24 10.21 -0.49
C VAL A 107 3.59 9.63 -0.11
N VAL A 108 3.89 9.58 1.17
CA VAL A 108 5.11 8.98 1.71
C VAL A 108 4.73 7.67 2.39
N MET A 109 5.35 6.57 1.97
CA MET A 109 5.16 5.26 2.56
C MET A 109 6.49 4.79 3.13
N ARG A 110 6.60 4.74 4.45
CA ARG A 110 7.71 4.11 5.14
C ARG A 110 7.31 2.69 5.49
N VAL A 111 8.04 1.70 4.99
CA VAL A 111 7.76 0.28 5.17
C VAL A 111 9.05 -0.49 5.43
N GLY A 112 8.95 -1.64 6.09
CA GLY A 112 10.07 -2.54 6.34
C GLY A 112 10.38 -2.72 7.83
N VAL A 113 10.64 -3.97 8.21
CA VAL A 113 10.88 -4.38 9.60
C VAL A 113 12.37 -4.27 9.97
N VAL A 114 13.23 -4.82 9.12
CA VAL A 114 14.68 -4.88 9.35
C VAL A 114 15.38 -3.71 8.66
N TYR A 115 14.94 -3.42 7.45
CA TYR A 115 15.44 -2.32 6.64
C TYR A 115 14.26 -1.44 6.22
N SER A 116 14.21 -0.23 6.76
CA SER A 116 13.16 0.72 6.45
C SER A 116 13.38 1.35 5.08
N LEU A 117 12.42 1.14 4.18
CA LEU A 117 12.37 1.78 2.86
C LEU A 117 11.32 2.88 2.89
N THR A 118 11.67 4.05 2.37
CA THR A 118 10.76 5.16 2.24
C THR A 118 10.47 5.40 0.76
N PHE A 119 9.21 5.21 0.36
CA PHE A 119 8.73 5.51 -0.97
C PHE A 119 8.07 6.88 -0.98
N ASN A 120 8.59 7.78 -1.82
CA ASN A 120 8.02 9.08 -2.09
C ASN A 120 7.22 9.02 -3.39
N LEU A 121 5.92 9.15 -3.31
CA LEU A 121 4.99 9.05 -4.45
C LEU A 121 4.36 10.43 -4.71
N PRO A 122 4.90 11.24 -5.61
CA PRO A 122 4.31 12.55 -5.94
C PRO A 122 2.88 12.39 -6.46
N LEU A 123 1.94 13.24 -5.99
CA LEU A 123 0.54 13.19 -6.42
C LEU A 123 0.38 13.36 -7.94
N LYS A 124 1.33 14.02 -8.61
CA LYS A 124 1.39 14.17 -10.08
C LYS A 124 1.68 12.86 -10.82
N GLN A 125 2.27 11.87 -10.16
CA GLN A 125 2.58 10.55 -10.72
C GLN A 125 1.46 9.54 -10.48
N ILE A 126 0.52 9.83 -9.58
CA ILE A 126 -0.63 8.99 -9.30
C ILE A 126 -1.69 9.24 -10.36
N ILE A 127 -1.98 8.19 -11.16
CA ILE A 127 -3.00 8.22 -12.21
C ILE A 127 -4.40 7.93 -11.62
N GLY A 128 -4.44 7.10 -10.57
CA GLY A 128 -5.69 6.69 -9.94
C GLY A 128 -5.44 6.08 -8.56
N ALA A 129 -6.50 6.03 -7.78
CA ALA A 129 -6.53 5.34 -6.50
C ALA A 129 -7.75 4.41 -6.46
N HIS A 130 -7.56 3.21 -5.92
CA HIS A 130 -8.63 2.22 -5.78
C HIS A 130 -8.76 1.82 -4.33
N GLU A 131 -9.93 2.07 -3.76
CA GLU A 131 -10.25 1.67 -2.39
C GLU A 131 -10.91 0.30 -2.36
N LEU A 132 -10.47 -0.55 -1.44
CA LEU A 132 -11.06 -1.84 -1.16
C LEU A 132 -11.39 -1.96 0.32
N HIS A 133 -12.68 -1.94 0.63
CA HIS A 133 -13.16 -2.17 1.99
C HIS A 133 -12.97 -3.64 2.40
N ARG A 134 -12.43 -3.86 3.59
CA ARG A 134 -12.20 -5.17 4.17
C ARG A 134 -13.26 -5.50 5.23
N LYS A 135 -13.56 -6.78 5.38
CA LYS A 135 -14.57 -7.26 6.35
C LYS A 135 -14.26 -6.89 7.81
N GLY A 136 -13.02 -6.58 8.14
CA GLY A 136 -12.56 -6.20 9.48
C GLY A 136 -12.70 -4.70 9.83
N GLY A 137 -13.46 -3.91 9.05
CA GLY A 137 -13.60 -2.46 9.26
C GLY A 137 -12.37 -1.65 8.87
N THR A 138 -11.44 -2.25 8.15
CA THR A 138 -10.26 -1.59 7.58
C THR A 138 -10.40 -1.48 6.07
N SER A 139 -9.65 -0.59 5.44
CA SER A 139 -9.59 -0.45 3.98
C SER A 139 -8.16 -0.53 3.46
N ASP A 140 -8.04 -1.00 2.22
CA ASP A 140 -6.82 -0.94 1.44
C ASP A 140 -7.00 0.15 0.36
N LEU A 141 -6.03 1.04 0.22
CA LEU A 141 -6.01 2.08 -0.80
C LEU A 141 -4.82 1.85 -1.73
N SER A 142 -5.07 1.28 -2.91
CA SER A 142 -4.06 1.00 -3.92
C SER A 142 -3.85 2.22 -4.81
N LEU A 143 -2.58 2.59 -5.05
CA LEU A 143 -2.18 3.73 -5.84
C LEU A 143 -1.65 3.25 -7.19
N THR A 144 -2.31 3.63 -8.27
CA THR A 144 -1.85 3.33 -9.62
C THR A 144 -0.90 4.43 -10.09
N LEU A 145 0.35 4.07 -10.34
CA LEU A 145 1.40 4.99 -10.80
C LEU A 145 1.52 4.99 -12.33
N LYS A 146 2.16 6.03 -12.89
CA LYS A 146 2.53 6.06 -14.30
C LYS A 146 3.49 4.92 -14.62
N LYS A 147 3.41 4.38 -15.85
CA LYS A 147 4.18 3.19 -16.28
C LYS A 147 5.70 3.33 -16.22
N GLU A 148 6.20 4.55 -16.20
CA GLU A 148 7.63 4.87 -16.15
C GLU A 148 8.22 4.64 -14.75
N ASP A 149 7.39 4.72 -13.70
CA ASP A 149 7.80 4.62 -12.30
C ASP A 149 7.54 3.19 -11.77
N ARG A 150 8.48 2.28 -12.03
CA ARG A 150 8.37 0.89 -11.57
C ARG A 150 9.06 0.70 -10.23
N ILE A 151 8.31 0.26 -9.24
CA ILE A 151 8.84 -0.18 -7.95
C ILE A 151 8.81 -1.70 -7.93
N GLY A 152 9.92 -2.35 -7.52
CA GLY A 152 9.99 -3.80 -7.46
C GLY A 152 8.99 -4.37 -6.44
N TRP A 153 8.24 -5.41 -6.82
CA TRP A 153 7.23 -6.04 -5.97
C TRP A 153 7.77 -6.46 -4.60
N LEU A 154 8.98 -7.02 -4.56
CA LEU A 154 9.61 -7.50 -3.33
C LEU A 154 9.87 -6.37 -2.32
N HIS A 155 10.18 -5.17 -2.80
CA HIS A 155 10.42 -4.00 -1.94
C HIS A 155 9.13 -3.44 -1.34
N LEU A 156 8.00 -3.62 -2.04
CA LEU A 156 6.69 -3.18 -1.57
C LEU A 156 6.00 -4.20 -0.66
N TRP A 157 6.39 -5.48 -0.74
CA TRP A 157 5.74 -6.53 0.05
C TRP A 157 5.94 -6.29 1.57
N PRO A 158 4.89 -6.40 2.41
CA PRO A 158 3.51 -6.81 2.16
C PRO A 158 2.54 -5.67 1.74
N HIS A 159 3.04 -4.49 1.43
CA HIS A 159 2.27 -3.26 1.11
C HIS A 159 2.05 -3.06 -0.40
N SER A 160 2.01 -4.14 -1.17
CA SER A 160 1.64 -4.13 -2.58
C SER A 160 0.23 -4.68 -2.79
N ARG A 161 -0.43 -4.27 -3.88
CA ARG A 161 -1.68 -4.87 -4.31
C ARG A 161 -1.47 -6.35 -4.63
N PRO A 162 -2.25 -7.29 -4.05
CA PRO A 162 -2.10 -8.70 -4.33
C PRO A 162 -2.38 -9.01 -5.82
N TRP A 163 -1.65 -10.01 -6.34
CA TRP A 163 -1.79 -10.54 -7.71
C TRP A 163 -1.38 -9.61 -8.85
N VAL A 164 -0.87 -8.40 -8.58
CA VAL A 164 -0.35 -7.48 -9.59
C VAL A 164 1.18 -7.46 -9.52
N LEU A 165 1.82 -8.43 -10.19
CA LEU A 165 3.27 -8.61 -10.16
C LEU A 165 4.00 -7.80 -11.23
N ASN A 166 3.39 -7.61 -12.41
CA ASN A 166 4.03 -6.93 -13.54
C ASN A 166 4.15 -5.41 -13.35
N HIS A 167 3.18 -4.81 -12.67
CA HIS A 167 3.17 -3.39 -12.32
C HIS A 167 2.70 -3.25 -10.87
N PRO A 168 3.60 -3.51 -9.89
CA PRO A 168 3.22 -3.48 -8.50
C PRO A 168 2.68 -2.11 -8.10
N GLU A 169 1.46 -2.10 -7.58
CA GLU A 169 0.80 -0.89 -7.10
C GLU A 169 1.08 -0.73 -5.60
N PRO A 170 1.74 0.37 -5.19
CA PRO A 170 1.87 0.70 -3.78
C PRO A 170 0.48 0.80 -3.14
N THR A 171 0.29 0.12 -2.03
CA THR A 171 -1.01 0.05 -1.37
C THR A 171 -0.87 0.44 0.09
N ILE A 172 -1.61 1.44 0.50
CA ILE A 172 -1.84 1.78 1.90
C ILE A 172 -2.79 0.71 2.44
N ARG A 173 -2.27 -0.24 3.25
CA ARG A 173 -3.02 -1.44 3.63
C ARG A 173 -3.59 -1.37 5.03
N CYS A 174 -4.77 -1.97 5.16
CA CYS A 174 -5.41 -2.27 6.45
C CYS A 174 -5.51 -1.05 7.37
N ILE A 175 -5.83 0.12 6.82
CA ILE A 175 -6.04 1.33 7.62
C ILE A 175 -7.45 1.36 8.21
N PRO A 176 -7.61 1.75 9.49
CA PRO A 176 -8.92 1.78 10.13
C PRO A 176 -9.87 2.83 9.52
N ASP A 177 -9.34 3.98 9.10
CA ASP A 177 -10.13 5.11 8.60
C ASP A 177 -9.98 5.28 7.08
N GLY A 178 -10.17 4.19 6.31
CA GLY A 178 -9.92 4.16 4.88
C GLY A 178 -10.70 5.17 4.08
N ALA A 179 -11.99 5.35 4.36
CA ALA A 179 -12.83 6.32 3.68
C ALA A 179 -12.33 7.76 3.87
N LEU A 180 -11.98 8.14 5.11
CA LEU A 180 -11.39 9.45 5.40
C LEU A 180 -10.06 9.63 4.67
N CYS A 181 -9.20 8.62 4.67
CA CYS A 181 -7.92 8.62 3.97
C CYS A 181 -8.10 8.80 2.46
N ALA A 182 -9.07 8.09 1.86
CA ALA A 182 -9.39 8.18 0.44
C ALA A 182 -9.93 9.56 0.06
N ASP A 183 -10.79 10.16 0.87
CA ASP A 183 -11.33 11.50 0.64
C ASP A 183 -10.25 12.58 0.73
N ILE A 184 -9.35 12.48 1.70
CA ILE A 184 -8.20 13.38 1.85
C ILE A 184 -7.26 13.25 0.64
N LEU A 185 -6.92 12.03 0.25
CA LEU A 185 -6.08 11.80 -0.92
C LEU A 185 -6.71 12.35 -2.19
N LYS A 186 -8.01 12.10 -2.40
CA LYS A 186 -8.77 12.63 -3.55
C LYS A 186 -8.76 14.15 -3.59
N SER A 187 -8.99 14.81 -2.46
CA SER A 187 -9.00 16.27 -2.37
C SER A 187 -7.62 16.85 -2.70
N ALA A 188 -6.55 16.29 -2.12
CA ALA A 188 -5.17 16.68 -2.40
C ALA A 188 -4.78 16.44 -3.86
N TRP A 189 -5.21 15.31 -4.43
CA TRP A 189 -4.94 14.97 -5.83
C TRP A 189 -5.64 15.94 -6.79
N LEU A 190 -6.91 16.28 -6.53
CA LEU A 190 -7.66 17.22 -7.34
C LEU A 190 -7.05 18.62 -7.29
N GLU A 191 -6.57 19.07 -6.14
CA GLU A 191 -5.93 20.38 -5.99
C GLU A 191 -4.66 20.47 -6.83
N VAL A 192 -3.78 19.46 -6.75
CA VAL A 192 -2.53 19.40 -7.52
C VAL A 192 -2.77 19.27 -9.02
N ASN A 193 -3.81 18.57 -9.46
CA ASN A 193 -4.09 18.36 -10.88
C ASN A 193 -4.89 19.48 -11.52
N LYS A 194 -5.65 20.27 -10.76
CA LYS A 194 -6.26 21.52 -11.26
C LYS A 194 -5.21 22.47 -11.82
N ASP A 195 -4.08 22.62 -11.14
CA ASP A 195 -2.98 23.45 -11.61
C ASP A 195 -2.38 22.93 -12.92
N ILE A 196 -2.39 21.61 -13.13
CA ILE A 196 -1.92 20.99 -14.37
C ILE A 196 -2.89 21.24 -15.51
N GLU A 197 -4.20 21.08 -15.29
CA GLU A 197 -5.23 21.34 -16.31
C GLU A 197 -5.24 22.79 -16.74
N VAL A 198 -5.13 23.73 -15.81
CA VAL A 198 -5.04 25.18 -16.09
C VAL A 198 -3.75 25.47 -16.87
N SER A 199 -2.62 24.90 -16.48
CA SER A 199 -1.34 25.08 -17.18
C SER A 199 -1.35 24.50 -18.60
N VAL A 200 -1.98 23.34 -18.80
CA VAL A 200 -2.15 22.72 -20.12
C VAL A 200 -3.10 23.52 -20.99
N ALA A 201 -4.23 23.96 -20.43
CA ALA A 201 -5.18 24.81 -21.14
C ALA A 201 -4.55 26.13 -21.60
N GLN A 202 -3.73 26.78 -20.76
CA GLN A 202 -3.00 27.98 -21.12
C GLN A 202 -1.93 27.75 -22.20
N LYS A 203 -1.29 26.59 -22.23
CA LYS A 203 -0.31 26.23 -23.30
C LYS A 203 -0.97 25.85 -24.62
N VAL A 204 -2.18 25.29 -24.57
CA VAL A 204 -2.91 24.85 -25.78
C VAL A 204 -3.66 25.99 -26.43
N ALA A 205 -4.18 26.94 -25.64
CA ALA A 205 -4.93 28.10 -26.15
C ALA A 205 -4.21 28.92 -27.22
N PRO A 206 -2.91 29.31 -27.07
CA PRO A 206 -2.22 30.07 -28.11
C PRO A 206 -1.97 29.26 -29.38
N ASN A 207 -1.76 27.95 -29.28
CA ASN A 207 -1.54 27.08 -30.45
C ASN A 207 -2.81 26.91 -31.31
N LEU A 208 -3.99 26.86 -30.68
CA LEU A 208 -5.28 26.79 -31.39
C LEU A 208 -5.64 28.10 -32.10
N ALA A 209 -5.31 29.24 -31.49
CA ALA A 209 -5.49 30.56 -32.12
C ALA A 209 -4.62 30.72 -33.34
N THR A 210 -3.35 30.30 -33.27
CA THR A 210 -2.38 30.36 -34.38
C THR A 210 -2.76 29.39 -35.51
N ALA A 211 -3.26 28.20 -35.19
CA ALA A 211 -3.73 27.22 -36.18
C ALA A 211 -4.99 27.70 -36.94
N LYS A 212 -5.97 28.31 -36.24
CA LYS A 212 -7.14 28.89 -36.89
C LYS A 212 -6.80 30.03 -37.84
N SER A 213 -5.93 30.96 -37.40
CA SER A 213 -5.46 32.07 -38.24
C SER A 213 -4.73 31.59 -39.51
N LYS A 214 -3.94 30.52 -39.40
CA LYS A 214 -3.22 29.95 -40.56
C LYS A 214 -4.16 29.23 -41.53
N THR A 215 -5.23 28.61 -41.05
CA THR A 215 -6.24 27.94 -41.88
C THR A 215 -7.11 28.98 -42.63
N GLU A 216 -7.50 30.05 -41.98
CA GLU A 216 -8.23 31.14 -42.60
C GLU A 216 -7.40 31.87 -43.67
N LEU A 217 -6.10 32.15 -43.40
CA LEU A 217 -5.21 32.77 -44.34
C LEU A 217 -4.99 31.89 -45.59
N ASN A 218 -4.82 30.58 -45.42
CA ASN A 218 -4.70 29.66 -46.55
C ASN A 218 -6.00 29.52 -47.36
N GLY A 219 -7.17 29.61 -46.72
CA GLY A 219 -8.46 29.60 -47.40
C GLY A 219 -8.69 30.85 -48.27
N LEU A 220 -8.21 32.02 -47.84
CA LEU A 220 -8.30 33.27 -48.59
C LEU A 220 -7.33 33.31 -49.80
N LEU A 221 -6.16 32.67 -49.68
CA LEU A 221 -5.15 32.57 -50.77
C LEU A 221 -5.56 31.55 -51.85
N GLN A 222 -6.46 30.61 -51.58
CA GLN A 222 -6.97 29.67 -52.57
C GLN A 222 -8.24 30.15 -53.31
N ALA A 223 -8.84 31.24 -52.85
CA ALA A 223 -10.03 31.85 -53.41
C ALA A 223 -9.76 33.06 -54.34
N SER A 224 -8.48 33.45 -54.50
CA SER A 224 -8.02 34.49 -55.43
C SER A 224 -7.33 33.86 -56.64
#